data_82e555bacf2cb23354ca79154e598bfc
#
_entry.id   82e555bacf2cb23354ca79154e598bfc
#
_cell.length_a   1.000
_cell.length_b   1.000
_cell.length_c   1.000
_cell.angle_alpha   90.00
_cell.angle_beta   90.00
_cell.angle_gamma   90.00
#
_symmetry.space_group_name_H-M   'P 1'
#
loop_
_entity.id
_entity.type
_entity.pdbx_description
1 polymer ?
#
loop_
_entity_poly.entity_id
_entity_poly.type
_entity_poly.pdbx_seq_one_letter_code
_entity_poly.pdbx_strand_id
1 'polypeptide(L)'
;MTNLSVAALREPDQTTRTYVASFENLRRTDVEAVGGKNTSLGEMISQLAGAGVRVPGGFATTADAFRDFLDHSVDGGPSLGDRIATRLEGLDIDDVRSLAVAGAEIRQWIVATPFQPRLEQE
;
A
#
# COMPACT_ATOMS: atom_id res chain seq x y z
N MET A 1 22.16 34.31 -24.07
CA MET A 1 20.80 34.04 -23.51
C MET A 1 20.61 32.54 -23.45
N THR A 2 20.87 31.98 -22.33
CA THR A 2 20.69 30.53 -22.07
C THR A 2 19.29 30.30 -21.61
N ASN A 3 18.49 29.66 -22.46
CA ASN A 3 17.17 29.18 -22.12
C ASN A 3 17.34 27.93 -21.24
N LEU A 4 17.31 28.10 -19.94
CA LEU A 4 17.18 26.99 -18.99
C LEU A 4 15.75 26.46 -19.13
N SER A 5 15.60 25.45 -19.97
CA SER A 5 14.42 24.61 -19.97
C SER A 5 14.37 23.92 -18.63
N VAL A 6 13.52 24.40 -17.74
CA VAL A 6 13.12 23.66 -16.54
C VAL A 6 12.39 22.43 -17.07
N ALA A 7 13.12 21.31 -17.13
CA ALA A 7 12.47 20.02 -17.28
C ALA A 7 11.51 19.89 -16.10
N ALA A 8 10.23 20.08 -16.39
CA ALA A 8 9.17 19.79 -15.46
C ALA A 8 9.40 18.38 -14.94
N LEU A 9 9.66 18.23 -13.66
CA LEU A 9 9.61 16.98 -12.97
C LEU A 9 8.20 16.44 -13.20
N ARG A 10 8.06 15.60 -14.21
CA ARG A 10 6.85 14.84 -14.40
C ARG A 10 6.66 14.04 -13.13
N GLU A 11 5.60 14.34 -12.40
CA GLU A 11 5.09 13.40 -11.41
C GLU A 11 4.97 12.05 -12.09
N PRO A 12 5.45 10.95 -11.48
CA PRO A 12 5.30 9.64 -12.08
C PRO A 12 3.81 9.39 -12.32
N ASP A 13 3.47 9.14 -13.56
CA ASP A 13 2.11 8.83 -13.98
C ASP A 13 1.55 7.73 -13.07
N GLN A 14 0.42 7.99 -12.42
CA GLN A 14 -0.22 7.03 -11.52
C GLN A 14 -0.55 5.70 -12.20
N THR A 15 -0.58 5.67 -13.53
CA THR A 15 -0.78 4.45 -14.32
C THR A 15 0.42 3.49 -14.30
N THR A 16 1.61 3.93 -13.85
CA THR A 16 2.81 3.09 -13.81
C THR A 16 3.07 2.42 -12.45
N ARG A 17 2.30 2.74 -11.43
CA ARG A 17 2.45 2.12 -10.10
C ARG A 17 1.85 0.73 -10.08
N THR A 18 2.65 -0.26 -9.76
CA THR A 18 2.21 -1.65 -9.60
C THR A 18 1.44 -1.80 -8.28
N TYR A 19 0.24 -2.38 -8.33
CA TYR A 19 -0.56 -2.66 -7.14
C TYR A 19 -0.34 -4.07 -6.59
N VAL A 20 -0.05 -5.01 -7.47
CA VAL A 20 0.20 -6.41 -7.12
C VAL A 20 1.56 -6.84 -7.68
N ALA A 21 2.38 -7.45 -6.86
CA ALA A 21 3.69 -7.97 -7.26
C ALA A 21 3.81 -9.45 -6.92
N SER A 22 4.14 -10.28 -7.90
CA SER A 22 4.42 -11.70 -7.68
C SER A 22 5.71 -11.87 -6.86
N PHE A 23 5.72 -12.79 -5.91
CA PHE A 23 6.90 -13.07 -5.07
C PHE A 23 8.14 -13.42 -5.88
N GLU A 24 7.99 -14.08 -7.01
CA GLU A 24 9.08 -14.45 -7.91
C GLU A 24 9.89 -13.26 -8.41
N ASN A 25 9.24 -12.11 -8.53
CA ASN A 25 9.83 -10.88 -9.04
C ASN A 25 10.41 -9.98 -7.95
N LEU A 26 10.18 -10.30 -6.68
CA LEU A 26 10.62 -9.48 -5.56
C LEU A 26 12.07 -9.75 -5.19
N ARG A 27 12.78 -8.68 -4.87
CA ARG A 27 14.18 -8.70 -4.40
C ARG A 27 14.31 -7.81 -3.16
N ARG A 28 15.44 -7.87 -2.48
CA ARG A 28 15.73 -7.06 -1.28
C ARG A 28 15.55 -5.56 -1.48
N THR A 29 15.73 -5.08 -2.70
CA THR A 29 15.57 -3.68 -3.06
C THR A 29 14.10 -3.20 -3.03
N ASP A 30 13.14 -4.12 -2.97
CA ASP A 30 11.71 -3.80 -3.05
C ASP A 30 11.05 -3.59 -1.68
N VAL A 31 11.84 -3.48 -0.59
CA VAL A 31 11.33 -3.35 0.79
C VAL A 31 10.35 -2.20 0.95
N GLU A 32 10.63 -1.05 0.34
CA GLU A 32 9.74 0.11 0.44
C GLU A 32 8.37 -0.12 -0.21
N ALA A 33 8.33 -0.95 -1.26
CA ALA A 33 7.10 -1.24 -1.98
C ALA A 33 6.25 -2.33 -1.31
N VAL A 34 6.87 -3.38 -0.77
CA VAL A 34 6.14 -4.58 -0.32
C VAL A 34 6.48 -5.05 1.09
N GLY A 35 7.44 -4.41 1.75
CA GLY A 35 7.89 -4.76 3.10
C GLY A 35 8.89 -5.91 3.14
N GLY A 36 9.60 -6.03 4.28
CA GLY A 36 10.73 -6.95 4.44
C GLY A 36 10.34 -8.44 4.39
N LYS A 37 9.19 -8.81 4.91
CA LYS A 37 8.73 -10.20 4.88
C LYS A 37 8.53 -10.69 3.44
N ASN A 38 7.86 -9.90 2.61
CA ASN A 38 7.61 -10.25 1.22
C ASN A 38 8.89 -10.29 0.38
N THR A 39 9.82 -9.36 0.61
CA THR A 39 11.11 -9.37 -0.08
C THR A 39 11.95 -10.58 0.31
N SER A 40 11.92 -11.00 1.57
CA SER A 40 12.60 -12.21 2.03
C SER A 40 12.01 -13.47 1.38
N LEU A 41 10.70 -13.57 1.23
CA LEU A 41 10.05 -14.65 0.49
C LEU A 41 10.47 -14.67 -0.98
N GLY A 42 10.53 -13.51 -1.62
CA GLY A 42 10.99 -13.37 -3.01
C GLY A 42 12.43 -13.83 -3.21
N GLU A 43 13.33 -13.45 -2.31
CA GLU A 43 14.73 -13.94 -2.32
C GLU A 43 14.82 -15.45 -2.12
N MET A 44 14.07 -16.01 -1.19
CA MET A 44 14.04 -17.46 -0.98
C MET A 44 13.58 -18.22 -2.23
N ILE A 45 12.52 -17.76 -2.88
CA ILE A 45 12.03 -18.38 -4.12
C ILE A 45 13.12 -18.33 -5.19
N SER A 46 13.74 -17.16 -5.37
CA SER A 46 14.79 -16.96 -6.37
C SER A 46 16.01 -17.84 -6.17
N GLN A 47 16.45 -18.01 -4.93
CA GLN A 47 17.70 -18.72 -4.61
C GLN A 47 17.51 -20.23 -4.41
N LEU A 48 16.37 -20.64 -3.85
CA LEU A 48 16.14 -22.04 -3.47
C LEU A 48 15.44 -22.85 -4.56
N ALA A 49 14.74 -22.21 -5.50
CA ALA A 49 14.10 -22.92 -6.61
C ALA A 49 15.11 -23.72 -7.45
N GLY A 50 16.29 -23.14 -7.70
CA GLY A 50 17.40 -23.81 -8.40
C GLY A 50 18.03 -24.97 -7.64
N ALA A 51 17.85 -25.03 -6.32
CA ALA A 51 18.33 -26.11 -5.44
C ALA A 51 17.27 -27.23 -5.23
N GLY A 52 16.14 -27.16 -5.92
CA GLY A 52 15.06 -28.14 -5.81
C GLY A 52 14.19 -27.99 -4.55
N VAL A 53 14.32 -26.89 -3.81
CA VAL A 53 13.49 -26.60 -2.64
C VAL A 53 12.23 -25.88 -3.09
N ARG A 54 11.06 -26.41 -2.70
CA ARG A 54 9.78 -25.78 -2.97
C ARG A 54 9.49 -24.69 -1.93
N VAL A 55 9.44 -23.45 -2.37
CA VAL A 55 8.95 -22.32 -1.58
C VAL A 55 7.55 -21.96 -2.13
N PRO A 56 6.52 -21.84 -1.27
CA PRO A 56 5.19 -21.47 -1.73
C PRO A 56 5.23 -20.14 -2.52
N GLY A 57 4.62 -20.15 -3.69
CA GLY A 57 4.40 -18.94 -4.47
C GLY A 57 3.32 -18.06 -3.86
N GLY A 58 3.15 -16.90 -4.43
CA GLY A 58 2.14 -15.95 -4.01
C GLY A 58 2.40 -14.56 -4.58
N PHE A 59 1.68 -13.61 -4.06
CA PHE A 59 1.82 -12.22 -4.45
C PHE A 59 1.69 -11.30 -3.23
N ALA A 60 2.17 -10.07 -3.37
CA ALA A 60 2.00 -9.02 -2.39
C ALA A 60 1.24 -7.85 -3.01
N THR A 61 0.37 -7.23 -2.23
CA THR A 61 -0.13 -5.89 -2.53
C THR A 61 0.92 -4.87 -2.12
N THR A 62 1.09 -3.83 -2.92
CA THR A 62 2.12 -2.82 -2.68
C THR A 62 1.67 -1.73 -1.71
N ALA A 63 2.63 -1.01 -1.14
CA ALA A 63 2.34 0.18 -0.33
C ALA A 63 1.59 1.26 -1.14
N ASP A 64 1.86 1.39 -2.43
CA ASP A 64 1.13 2.31 -3.30
C ASP A 64 -0.35 1.92 -3.44
N ALA A 65 -0.65 0.61 -3.56
CA ALA A 65 -2.03 0.13 -3.56
C ALA A 65 -2.76 0.52 -2.27
N PHE A 66 -2.11 0.40 -1.12
CA PHE A 66 -2.68 0.78 0.16
C PHE A 66 -2.89 2.29 0.29
N ARG A 67 -1.93 3.10 -0.13
CA ARG A 67 -2.07 4.56 -0.12
C ARG A 67 -3.23 5.00 -1.01
N ASP A 68 -3.30 4.47 -2.22
CA ASP A 68 -4.39 4.80 -3.14
C ASP A 68 -5.75 4.30 -2.62
N PHE A 69 -5.79 3.18 -1.91
CA PHE A 69 -6.99 2.72 -1.20
C PHE A 69 -7.47 3.72 -0.15
N LEU A 70 -6.54 4.29 0.63
CA LEU A 70 -6.88 5.32 1.62
C LEU A 70 -7.35 6.63 0.98
N ASP A 71 -6.79 6.98 -0.17
CA ASP A 71 -7.08 8.24 -0.86
C ASP A 71 -8.34 8.14 -1.75
N HIS A 72 -8.81 6.93 -2.03
CA HIS A 72 -9.98 6.72 -2.87
C HIS A 72 -11.28 7.16 -2.16
N SER A 73 -12.10 7.90 -2.88
CA SER A 73 -13.46 8.26 -2.45
C SER A 73 -14.49 7.45 -3.23
N VAL A 74 -15.35 6.74 -2.52
CA VAL A 74 -16.37 5.87 -3.16
C VAL A 74 -17.54 6.68 -3.71
N ASP A 75 -17.98 7.71 -3.00
CA ASP A 75 -19.22 8.46 -3.30
C ASP A 75 -18.98 9.96 -3.56
N GLY A 76 -17.77 10.35 -3.93
CA GLY A 76 -17.41 11.76 -4.10
C GLY A 76 -17.33 12.56 -2.79
N GLY A 77 -17.44 11.88 -1.65
CA GLY A 77 -17.24 12.43 -0.31
C GLY A 77 -15.77 12.40 0.13
N PRO A 78 -15.49 12.57 1.42
CA PRO A 78 -14.12 12.48 1.94
C PRO A 78 -13.55 11.08 1.73
N SER A 79 -12.25 11.00 1.48
CA SER A 79 -11.55 9.73 1.38
C SER A 79 -11.55 8.97 2.71
N LEU A 80 -11.25 7.68 2.66
CA LEU A 80 -11.09 6.89 3.89
C LEU A 80 -9.98 7.48 4.78
N GLY A 81 -8.86 7.89 4.17
CA GLY A 81 -7.75 8.55 4.87
C GLY A 81 -8.17 9.84 5.57
N ASP A 82 -8.96 10.68 4.92
CA ASP A 82 -9.50 11.92 5.53
C ASP A 82 -10.42 11.62 6.71
N ARG A 83 -11.28 10.62 6.58
CA ARG A 83 -12.16 10.19 7.68
C ARG A 83 -11.37 9.68 8.88
N ILE A 84 -10.33 8.89 8.63
CA ILE A 84 -9.44 8.38 9.69
C ILE A 84 -8.73 9.54 10.38
N ALA A 85 -8.15 10.46 9.61
CA ALA A 85 -7.46 11.62 10.14
C ALA A 85 -8.39 12.47 11.03
N THR A 86 -9.60 12.75 10.56
CA THR A 86 -10.61 13.50 11.32
C THR A 86 -11.00 12.77 12.62
N ARG A 87 -11.15 11.44 12.58
CA ARG A 87 -11.49 10.66 13.78
C ARG A 87 -10.39 10.65 14.83
N LEU A 88 -9.14 10.67 14.41
CA LEU A 88 -7.97 10.70 15.29
C LEU A 88 -7.66 12.11 15.83
N GLU A 89 -8.20 13.14 15.20
CA GLU A 89 -7.99 14.52 15.60
C GLU A 89 -8.56 14.76 17.01
N GLY A 90 -7.74 15.32 17.89
CA GLY A 90 -8.13 15.59 19.26
C GLY A 90 -8.27 14.37 20.18
N LEU A 91 -7.89 13.17 19.71
CA LEU A 91 -7.91 11.96 20.53
C LEU A 91 -6.79 12.00 21.56
N ASP A 92 -7.14 11.77 22.83
CA ASP A 92 -6.15 11.64 23.91
C ASP A 92 -5.47 10.27 23.82
N ILE A 93 -4.17 10.26 23.56
CA ILE A 93 -3.38 9.04 23.44
C ILE A 93 -3.22 8.29 24.76
N ASP A 94 -3.43 8.95 25.89
CA ASP A 94 -3.35 8.35 27.23
C ASP A 94 -4.69 7.71 27.64
N ASP A 95 -5.77 8.04 26.96
CA ASP A 95 -7.07 7.38 27.16
C ASP A 95 -7.19 6.09 26.33
N VAL A 96 -6.79 4.99 26.95
CA VAL A 96 -6.78 3.66 26.32
C VAL A 96 -8.17 3.23 25.83
N ARG A 97 -9.24 3.62 26.51
CA ARG A 97 -10.62 3.28 26.11
C ARG A 97 -11.02 4.02 24.85
N SER A 98 -10.74 5.31 24.78
CA SER A 98 -11.01 6.12 23.58
C SER A 98 -10.20 5.63 22.38
N LEU A 99 -8.94 5.25 22.59
CA LEU A 99 -8.11 4.64 21.54
C LEU A 99 -8.70 3.32 21.06
N ALA A 100 -9.15 2.45 21.95
CA ALA A 100 -9.76 1.16 21.58
C ALA A 100 -11.03 1.34 20.77
N VAL A 101 -11.89 2.29 21.15
CA VAL A 101 -13.12 2.61 20.40
C VAL A 101 -12.80 3.15 19.02
N ALA A 102 -11.93 4.14 18.93
CA ALA A 102 -11.51 4.72 17.64
C ALA A 102 -10.87 3.67 16.73
N GLY A 103 -10.00 2.81 17.26
CA GLY A 103 -9.38 1.74 16.51
C GLY A 103 -10.39 0.71 16.00
N ALA A 104 -11.41 0.37 16.78
CA ALA A 104 -12.47 -0.53 16.35
C ALA A 104 -13.30 0.06 15.22
N GLU A 105 -13.67 1.33 15.32
CA GLU A 105 -14.40 2.04 14.25
C GLU A 105 -13.57 2.11 12.95
N ILE A 106 -12.32 2.49 13.04
CA ILE A 106 -11.42 2.59 11.88
C ILE A 106 -11.27 1.23 11.18
N ARG A 107 -11.08 0.15 11.94
CA ARG A 107 -11.03 -1.20 11.36
C ARG A 107 -12.32 -1.56 10.62
N GLN A 108 -13.46 -1.21 11.17
CA GLN A 108 -14.76 -1.42 10.52
C GLN A 108 -14.86 -0.64 9.21
N TRP A 109 -14.40 0.59 9.18
CA TRP A 109 -14.39 1.40 7.95
C TRP A 109 -13.49 0.80 6.87
N ILE A 110 -12.31 0.32 7.26
CA ILE A 110 -11.38 -0.32 6.31
C ILE A 110 -12.02 -1.59 5.72
N VAL A 111 -12.60 -2.44 6.57
CA VAL A 111 -13.23 -3.70 6.11
C VAL A 111 -14.47 -3.44 5.25
N ALA A 112 -15.24 -2.40 5.56
CA ALA A 112 -16.45 -2.05 4.82
C ALA A 112 -16.19 -1.29 3.51
N THR A 113 -14.99 -0.73 3.32
CA THR A 113 -14.64 0.01 2.11
C THR A 113 -14.28 -0.95 0.99
N PRO A 114 -14.95 -0.89 -0.17
CA PRO A 114 -14.59 -1.73 -1.31
C PRO A 114 -13.20 -1.35 -1.85
N PHE A 115 -12.52 -2.31 -2.45
CA PHE A 115 -11.28 -2.03 -3.15
C PHE A 115 -11.52 -1.06 -4.31
N GLN A 116 -10.53 -0.23 -4.60
CA GLN A 116 -10.57 0.53 -5.84
C GLN A 116 -10.57 -0.43 -7.03
N PRO A 117 -11.26 -0.08 -8.14
CA PRO A 117 -11.47 -1.00 -9.26
C PRO A 117 -10.18 -1.59 -9.81
N ARG A 118 -9.11 -0.82 -9.86
CA ARG A 118 -7.82 -1.30 -10.36
C ARG A 118 -7.22 -2.40 -9.48
N LEU A 119 -7.28 -2.26 -8.15
CA LEU A 119 -6.76 -3.29 -7.25
C LEU A 119 -7.58 -4.57 -7.34
N GLU A 120 -8.89 -4.46 -7.53
CA GLU A 120 -9.79 -5.61 -7.68
C GLU A 120 -9.52 -6.39 -8.96
N GLN A 121 -9.02 -5.73 -10.00
CA GLN A 121 -8.74 -6.34 -11.31
C GLN A 121 -7.34 -6.97 -11.42
N GLU A 122 -6.37 -6.52 -10.64
CA GLU A 122 -5.01 -7.06 -10.64
C GLU A 122 -4.91 -8.30 -9.77
#